data_d89a52ba0e25560d4dc89033db12f817
#
_entry.id   d89a52ba0e25560d4dc89033db12f817
#
_cell.length_a   1.000
_cell.length_b   1.000
_cell.length_c   1.000
_cell.angle_alpha   90.00
_cell.angle_beta   90.00
_cell.angle_gamma   90.00
#
_symmetry.space_group_name_H-M   'P 1'
#
loop_
_entity.id
_entity.type
_entity.pdbx_description
1 polymer ?
#
loop_
_entity_poly.entity_id
_entity_poly.type
_entity_poly.pdbx_seq_one_letter_code
_entity_poly.pdbx_strand_id
1 'polypeptide(L)'
;VVHNGIIDNADALRERFDPTGAAFTSDTDTEVIAHLIADAYTGDPMAALQQAIDQLQGTWGLVVAFADHPDRLFVSRYGSPLVLGFGDDEVFIASDAQAIAPWVDQVVHLDDGDQLEIRQGMFASIASRAVPFHAADEADMGAHSCFMVKEILEQPEVLTNALVGRVSDRGVQLGCLVDHPSMRDVSSVVLLACGTSFHAASVGARLIERVAHIPAVAKLASEFSMDGPMVDPKALYIAVSQSGETYDTLEALRRVKTFGAATLGVVNTVDSSIAREADAGLFVHAGPEVAVASTKAFTAQIATLGALALGLAGNPESDAALAVREGLIALPNAVRSTLARLVDLPQVVTACRWIVDANYALFLGRGPSRHVAEEGSLKLKELSYVPCDAYAAGEMKHGPIAMITKGTPVIVVVPRDEHRTHMLANIAEVRARGARVIALCEPDDAEVARHADLVLPMDGTHALLSPVLSVLPMQFLAFRAAELRGLDVDKPRNLAKSVTVA
;
A
#
# COMPACT_ATOMS: atom_id res chain seq x y z
N VAL A 1 25.42 16.18 -4.96
CA VAL A 1 24.12 15.84 -5.56
C VAL A 1 23.36 14.93 -4.59
N VAL A 2 22.07 15.19 -4.39
CA VAL A 2 21.11 14.29 -3.75
C VAL A 2 20.10 13.89 -4.82
N HIS A 3 19.80 12.60 -4.90
CA HIS A 3 18.95 12.03 -5.94
C HIS A 3 17.95 11.06 -5.34
N ASN A 4 16.71 11.22 -5.72
CA ASN A 4 15.64 10.24 -5.53
C ASN A 4 15.13 9.84 -6.92
N GLY A 5 15.34 8.61 -7.33
CA GLY A 5 15.01 8.13 -8.68
C GLY A 5 15.92 7.02 -9.14
N ILE A 6 15.80 6.66 -10.40
CA ILE A 6 16.67 5.68 -11.09
C ILE A 6 17.02 6.23 -12.47
N ILE A 7 18.30 6.20 -12.81
CA ILE A 7 18.81 6.59 -14.13
C ILE A 7 19.09 5.32 -14.94
N ASP A 8 18.18 5.02 -15.85
CA ASP A 8 18.18 3.77 -16.64
C ASP A 8 19.42 3.61 -17.54
N ASN A 9 19.98 4.73 -18.00
CA ASN A 9 21.17 4.72 -18.86
C ASN A 9 22.48 5.01 -18.10
N ALA A 10 22.49 4.86 -16.77
CA ALA A 10 23.66 5.17 -15.93
C ALA A 10 24.91 4.40 -16.35
N ASP A 11 24.81 3.11 -16.65
CA ASP A 11 25.94 2.27 -17.07
C ASP A 11 26.54 2.75 -18.41
N ALA A 12 25.69 3.06 -19.39
CA ALA A 12 26.14 3.58 -20.67
C ALA A 12 26.83 4.96 -20.56
N LEU A 13 26.32 5.81 -19.66
CA LEU A 13 26.92 7.09 -19.35
C LEU A 13 28.26 6.90 -18.62
N ARG A 14 28.34 5.96 -17.68
CA ARG A 14 29.56 5.61 -16.95
C ARG A 14 30.68 5.14 -17.90
N GLU A 15 30.38 4.20 -18.79
CA GLU A 15 31.32 3.70 -19.80
C GLU A 15 31.80 4.82 -20.73
N ARG A 16 30.94 5.76 -21.10
CA ARG A 16 31.31 6.90 -21.95
C ARG A 16 32.26 7.87 -21.25
N PHE A 17 32.04 8.13 -19.95
CA PHE A 17 32.87 9.07 -19.17
C PHE A 17 34.19 8.50 -18.78
N ASP A 18 34.25 7.25 -18.40
CA ASP A 18 35.46 6.59 -17.97
C ASP A 18 35.48 5.10 -18.37
N PRO A 19 35.95 4.80 -19.59
CA PRO A 19 36.10 3.41 -20.03
C PRO A 19 37.03 2.56 -19.14
N THR A 20 37.82 3.18 -18.26
CA THR A 20 38.72 2.51 -17.34
C THR A 20 38.11 2.25 -15.97
N GLY A 21 36.99 2.93 -15.63
CA GLY A 21 36.35 2.84 -14.34
C GLY A 21 37.08 3.49 -13.17
N ALA A 22 38.16 4.24 -13.45
CA ALA A 22 39.01 4.82 -12.39
C ALA A 22 38.48 6.12 -11.77
N ALA A 23 37.55 6.81 -12.46
CA ALA A 23 36.99 8.09 -12.01
C ALA A 23 35.81 7.93 -11.04
N PHE A 24 35.14 6.78 -11.07
CA PHE A 24 33.99 6.49 -10.19
C PHE A 24 34.43 5.83 -8.90
N THR A 25 33.83 6.26 -7.78
CA THR A 25 34.14 5.79 -6.43
C THR A 25 33.01 4.94 -5.84
N SER A 26 31.84 4.95 -6.46
CA SER A 26 30.66 4.18 -6.06
C SER A 26 29.96 3.54 -7.25
N ASP A 27 29.07 2.60 -6.97
CA ASP A 27 28.18 1.96 -7.97
C ASP A 27 26.85 2.71 -8.15
N THR A 28 26.65 3.86 -7.49
CA THR A 28 25.37 4.60 -7.55
C THR A 28 25.23 5.36 -8.86
N ASP A 29 24.05 5.35 -9.45
CA ASP A 29 23.67 6.17 -10.60
C ASP A 29 23.78 7.68 -10.30
N THR A 30 23.58 8.08 -9.05
CA THR A 30 23.73 9.47 -8.58
C THR A 30 25.14 10.03 -8.84
N GLU A 31 26.21 9.22 -8.74
CA GLU A 31 27.56 9.67 -9.03
C GLU A 31 27.73 10.02 -10.51
N VAL A 32 27.05 9.31 -11.41
CA VAL A 32 27.05 9.62 -12.85
C VAL A 32 26.48 11.02 -13.10
N ILE A 33 25.38 11.37 -12.42
CA ILE A 33 24.78 12.71 -12.52
C ILE A 33 25.79 13.78 -12.08
N ALA A 34 26.50 13.56 -10.96
CA ALA A 34 27.50 14.50 -10.48
C ALA A 34 28.63 14.73 -11.50
N HIS A 35 29.12 13.68 -12.16
CA HIS A 35 30.13 13.76 -13.21
C HIS A 35 29.60 14.51 -14.45
N LEU A 36 28.36 14.23 -14.89
CA LEU A 36 27.73 14.94 -16.00
C LEU A 36 27.64 16.45 -15.74
N ILE A 37 27.18 16.82 -14.55
CA ILE A 37 27.07 18.23 -14.15
C ILE A 37 28.45 18.88 -14.09
N ALA A 38 29.45 18.20 -13.53
CA ALA A 38 30.80 18.72 -13.42
C ALA A 38 31.45 18.95 -14.80
N ASP A 39 31.24 18.03 -15.76
CA ASP A 39 31.75 18.15 -17.11
C ASP A 39 31.09 19.32 -17.89
N ALA A 40 29.80 19.50 -17.69
CA ALA A 40 29.04 20.57 -18.32
C ALA A 40 29.24 21.95 -17.68
N TYR A 41 29.84 22.00 -16.46
CA TYR A 41 29.94 23.24 -15.69
C TYR A 41 31.00 24.20 -16.23
N THR A 42 30.55 25.36 -16.70
CA THR A 42 31.40 26.43 -17.20
C THR A 42 31.21 27.78 -16.46
N GLY A 43 30.66 27.72 -15.24
CA GLY A 43 30.33 28.87 -14.41
C GLY A 43 28.84 29.22 -14.31
N ASP A 44 27.98 28.53 -15.06
CA ASP A 44 26.52 28.65 -14.97
C ASP A 44 25.92 27.31 -14.47
N PRO A 45 25.47 27.25 -13.18
CA PRO A 45 24.90 26.03 -12.60
C PRO A 45 23.63 25.52 -13.31
N MET A 46 22.71 26.42 -13.69
CA MET A 46 21.47 26.01 -14.35
C MET A 46 21.72 25.47 -15.73
N ALA A 47 22.62 26.07 -16.49
CA ALA A 47 23.02 25.57 -17.80
C ALA A 47 23.70 24.20 -17.71
N ALA A 48 24.55 23.98 -16.69
CA ALA A 48 25.20 22.69 -16.43
C ALA A 48 24.17 21.61 -16.04
N LEU A 49 23.22 21.95 -15.17
CA LEU A 49 22.14 21.05 -14.77
C LEU A 49 21.28 20.65 -15.97
N GLN A 50 20.89 21.60 -16.82
CA GLN A 50 20.11 21.33 -18.03
C GLN A 50 20.86 20.39 -18.99
N GLN A 51 22.14 20.67 -19.26
CA GLN A 51 22.94 19.83 -20.16
C GLN A 51 23.14 18.40 -19.62
N ALA A 52 23.21 18.24 -18.30
CA ALA A 52 23.25 16.93 -17.69
C ALA A 52 21.92 16.20 -17.85
N ILE A 53 20.79 16.86 -17.53
CA ILE A 53 19.44 16.31 -17.62
C ILE A 53 19.08 15.87 -19.04
N ASP A 54 19.48 16.62 -20.04
CA ASP A 54 19.23 16.27 -21.47
C ASP A 54 19.87 14.93 -21.89
N GLN A 55 20.76 14.39 -21.07
CA GLN A 55 21.43 13.11 -21.31
C GLN A 55 20.88 11.96 -20.47
N LEU A 56 20.07 12.26 -19.45
CA LEU A 56 19.51 11.26 -18.57
C LEU A 56 18.30 10.56 -19.19
N GLN A 57 18.16 9.29 -18.92
CA GLN A 57 16.95 8.50 -19.15
C GLN A 57 16.54 7.87 -17.83
N GLY A 58 15.25 7.94 -17.49
CA GLY A 58 14.76 7.45 -16.21
C GLY A 58 14.00 8.52 -15.43
N THR A 59 14.06 8.44 -14.10
CA THR A 59 13.31 9.34 -13.20
C THR A 59 14.25 10.00 -12.19
N TRP A 60 13.92 11.23 -11.80
CA TRP A 60 14.71 11.94 -10.79
C TRP A 60 13.93 13.00 -10.02
N GLY A 61 14.26 13.12 -8.74
CA GLY A 61 14.09 14.29 -7.90
C GLY A 61 15.48 14.71 -7.45
N LEU A 62 16.07 15.74 -8.09
CA LEU A 62 17.45 16.16 -7.90
C LEU A 62 17.55 17.41 -7.05
N VAL A 63 18.54 17.40 -6.13
CA VAL A 63 19.02 18.59 -5.44
C VAL A 63 20.53 18.67 -5.62
N VAL A 64 21.01 19.78 -6.17
CA VAL A 64 22.42 20.00 -6.49
C VAL A 64 22.94 21.24 -5.78
N ALA A 65 24.07 21.11 -5.10
CA ALA A 65 24.84 22.21 -4.54
C ALA A 65 26.17 22.38 -5.28
N PHE A 66 26.57 23.62 -5.53
CA PHE A 66 27.85 23.96 -6.16
C PHE A 66 28.74 24.69 -5.14
N ALA A 67 30.00 24.32 -5.09
CA ALA A 67 30.96 24.93 -4.16
C ALA A 67 31.13 26.44 -4.34
N ASP A 68 31.03 26.92 -5.58
CA ASP A 68 31.16 28.34 -5.96
C ASP A 68 29.87 29.15 -5.69
N HIS A 69 28.75 28.45 -5.38
CA HIS A 69 27.44 29.05 -5.10
C HIS A 69 26.85 28.45 -3.80
N PRO A 70 27.51 28.66 -2.64
CA PRO A 70 27.15 28.01 -1.38
C PRO A 70 25.82 28.51 -0.79
N ASP A 71 25.30 29.63 -1.29
CA ASP A 71 24.03 30.26 -0.91
C ASP A 71 22.83 29.78 -1.76
N ARG A 72 23.03 28.81 -2.64
CA ARG A 72 22.04 28.34 -3.61
C ARG A 72 21.97 26.84 -3.69
N LEU A 73 20.74 26.32 -3.89
CA LEU A 73 20.49 24.95 -4.31
C LEU A 73 19.78 24.97 -5.66
N PHE A 74 20.05 23.96 -6.46
CA PHE A 74 19.44 23.80 -7.77
C PHE A 74 18.66 22.51 -7.75
N VAL A 75 17.39 22.56 -8.17
CA VAL A 75 16.50 21.43 -8.12
C VAL A 75 15.95 21.12 -9.50
N SER A 76 15.72 19.84 -9.77
CA SER A 76 15.01 19.38 -10.95
C SER A 76 14.17 18.16 -10.62
N ARG A 77 13.01 18.06 -11.27
CA ARG A 77 12.07 16.94 -11.07
C ARG A 77 11.61 16.36 -12.40
N TYR A 78 11.65 15.02 -12.49
CA TYR A 78 11.01 14.26 -13.55
C TYR A 78 10.67 12.84 -13.05
N GLY A 79 9.42 12.43 -13.15
CA GLY A 79 8.94 11.11 -12.71
C GLY A 79 8.88 10.97 -11.18
N SER A 80 10.03 11.04 -10.49
CA SER A 80 10.10 10.93 -9.04
C SER A 80 9.63 12.21 -8.33
N PRO A 81 8.89 12.12 -7.21
CA PRO A 81 8.36 13.30 -6.52
C PRO A 81 9.47 14.15 -5.91
N LEU A 82 9.25 15.47 -5.93
CA LEU A 82 10.06 16.45 -5.21
C LEU A 82 9.17 17.60 -4.73
N VAL A 83 9.30 17.96 -3.45
CA VAL A 83 8.47 18.94 -2.75
C VAL A 83 9.38 19.97 -2.11
N LEU A 84 9.00 21.24 -2.23
CA LEU A 84 9.59 22.35 -1.51
C LEU A 84 8.66 22.73 -0.36
N GLY A 85 9.15 22.71 0.88
CA GLY A 85 8.44 23.18 2.05
C GLY A 85 9.04 24.47 2.57
N PHE A 86 8.20 25.36 3.08
CA PHE A 86 8.59 26.70 3.54
C PHE A 86 8.32 26.83 5.04
N GLY A 87 9.40 26.98 5.80
CA GLY A 87 9.40 27.39 7.20
C GLY A 87 9.61 28.91 7.33
N ASP A 88 9.79 29.43 8.56
CA ASP A 88 9.91 30.86 8.84
C ASP A 88 11.05 31.53 8.07
N ASP A 89 12.25 30.95 8.07
CA ASP A 89 13.44 31.44 7.37
C ASP A 89 14.18 30.34 6.59
N GLU A 90 13.59 29.18 6.43
CA GLU A 90 14.20 27.99 5.86
C GLU A 90 13.35 27.41 4.72
N VAL A 91 14.01 26.77 3.77
CA VAL A 91 13.38 25.99 2.71
C VAL A 91 13.81 24.54 2.86
N PHE A 92 12.85 23.67 2.98
CA PHE A 92 13.03 22.22 3.05
C PHE A 92 12.78 21.60 1.68
N ILE A 93 13.56 20.61 1.31
CA ILE A 93 13.41 19.90 0.05
C ILE A 93 13.35 18.41 0.37
N ALA A 94 12.27 17.76 -0.05
CA ALA A 94 12.04 16.35 0.23
C ALA A 94 11.32 15.66 -0.93
N SER A 95 11.39 14.33 -0.98
CA SER A 95 10.57 13.51 -1.89
C SER A 95 9.15 13.29 -1.36
N ASP A 96 8.92 13.49 -0.05
CA ASP A 96 7.62 13.36 0.60
C ASP A 96 7.39 14.54 1.55
N ALA A 97 6.27 15.25 1.39
CA ALA A 97 5.90 16.38 2.23
C ALA A 97 5.77 16.02 3.72
N GLN A 98 5.38 14.79 4.03
CA GLN A 98 5.26 14.32 5.42
C GLN A 98 6.61 14.29 6.14
N ALA A 99 7.72 14.09 5.43
CA ALA A 99 9.05 14.09 6.01
C ALA A 99 9.47 15.46 6.56
N ILE A 100 8.88 16.54 6.06
CA ILE A 100 9.16 17.92 6.44
C ILE A 100 8.01 18.59 7.20
N ALA A 101 6.93 17.85 7.44
CA ALA A 101 5.70 18.31 8.09
C ALA A 101 5.90 19.14 9.39
N PRO A 102 6.81 18.79 10.32
CA PRO A 102 6.97 19.52 11.57
C PRO A 102 7.50 20.96 11.41
N TRP A 103 8.05 21.29 10.23
CA TRP A 103 8.76 22.55 10.02
C TRP A 103 8.14 23.47 8.98
N VAL A 104 7.02 23.03 8.31
CA VAL A 104 6.44 23.76 7.19
C VAL A 104 4.92 23.80 7.26
N ASP A 105 4.36 24.97 6.91
CA ASP A 105 2.91 25.19 6.81
C ASP A 105 2.43 25.23 5.36
N GLN A 106 3.35 25.36 4.43
CA GLN A 106 3.06 25.43 2.99
C GLN A 106 4.07 24.62 2.20
N VAL A 107 3.60 24.00 1.14
CA VAL A 107 4.44 23.21 0.23
C VAL A 107 4.17 23.58 -1.23
N VAL A 108 5.19 23.42 -2.06
CA VAL A 108 5.09 23.44 -3.52
C VAL A 108 5.50 22.06 -4.03
N HIS A 109 4.58 21.34 -4.64
CA HIS A 109 4.93 20.14 -5.40
C HIS A 109 5.48 20.56 -6.75
N LEU A 110 6.66 20.06 -7.11
CA LEU A 110 7.24 20.32 -8.42
C LEU A 110 6.57 19.45 -9.47
N ASP A 111 6.38 19.99 -10.67
CA ASP A 111 5.86 19.26 -11.83
C ASP A 111 7.01 18.64 -12.64
N ASP A 112 6.69 17.65 -13.49
CA ASP A 112 7.68 17.06 -14.41
C ASP A 112 8.26 18.10 -15.34
N GLY A 113 9.59 18.17 -15.37
CA GLY A 113 10.34 19.17 -16.13
C GLY A 113 10.64 20.46 -15.36
N ASP A 114 10.15 20.61 -14.13
CA ASP A 114 10.51 21.75 -13.30
C ASP A 114 12.02 21.76 -13.01
N GLN A 115 12.60 22.94 -13.18
CA GLN A 115 13.97 23.26 -12.78
C GLN A 115 13.99 24.61 -12.09
N LEU A 116 14.47 24.67 -10.87
CA LEU A 116 14.47 25.90 -10.07
C LEU A 116 15.82 26.11 -9.40
N GLU A 117 16.20 27.38 -9.29
CA GLU A 117 17.24 27.82 -8.38
C GLU A 117 16.60 28.27 -7.07
N ILE A 118 17.02 27.71 -5.95
CA ILE A 118 16.53 28.01 -4.61
C ILE A 118 17.54 28.89 -3.91
N ARG A 119 17.12 30.10 -3.49
CA ARG A 119 17.91 31.05 -2.71
C ARG A 119 17.15 31.47 -1.47
N GLN A 120 17.87 31.96 -0.48
CA GLN A 120 17.26 32.64 0.66
C GLN A 120 16.39 33.81 0.18
N GLY A 121 15.17 33.93 0.65
CA GLY A 121 14.22 34.99 0.25
C GLY A 121 13.47 34.78 -1.07
N MET A 122 13.66 33.65 -1.76
CA MET A 122 13.01 33.37 -3.06
C MET A 122 11.54 32.89 -2.97
N PHE A 123 11.02 32.70 -1.76
CA PHE A 123 9.65 32.22 -1.52
C PHE A 123 8.60 33.00 -2.35
N ALA A 124 8.74 34.33 -2.44
CA ALA A 124 7.76 35.15 -3.13
C ALA A 124 7.56 34.81 -4.63
N SER A 125 8.58 34.26 -5.30
CA SER A 125 8.51 33.94 -6.74
C SER A 125 7.78 32.65 -7.05
N ILE A 126 7.70 31.71 -6.10
CA ILE A 126 7.02 30.42 -6.25
C ILE A 126 5.81 30.28 -5.29
N ALA A 127 5.57 31.27 -4.45
CA ALA A 127 4.46 31.30 -3.50
C ALA A 127 3.08 31.15 -4.16
N SER A 128 2.92 31.54 -5.43
CA SER A 128 1.67 31.35 -6.18
C SER A 128 1.34 29.87 -6.45
N ARG A 129 2.33 28.97 -6.33
CA ARG A 129 2.18 27.51 -6.45
C ARG A 129 2.04 26.84 -5.08
N ALA A 130 2.29 27.56 -3.99
CA ALA A 130 2.24 27.01 -2.65
C ALA A 130 0.80 26.66 -2.26
N VAL A 131 0.62 25.47 -1.73
CA VAL A 131 -0.63 25.01 -1.15
C VAL A 131 -0.45 24.89 0.37
N PRO A 132 -1.49 25.21 1.18
CA PRO A 132 -1.45 24.95 2.60
C PRO A 132 -1.17 23.47 2.83
N PHE A 133 -0.20 23.19 3.70
CA PHE A 133 0.13 21.84 4.09
C PHE A 133 -0.25 21.65 5.57
N HIS A 134 -1.12 20.72 5.80
CA HIS A 134 -1.45 20.31 7.16
C HIS A 134 -0.65 19.06 7.44
N ALA A 135 0.32 19.17 8.35
CA ALA A 135 0.97 18.00 8.92
C ALA A 135 -0.14 17.02 9.34
N ALA A 136 -0.03 15.78 8.91
CA ALA A 136 -0.80 14.75 9.59
C ALA A 136 -0.46 14.87 11.07
N ASP A 137 -1.45 14.83 11.96
CA ASP A 137 -1.25 14.92 13.40
C ASP A 137 0.01 14.14 13.76
N GLU A 138 0.93 14.75 14.53
CA GLU A 138 2.18 14.08 14.92
C GLU A 138 1.85 12.67 15.38
N ALA A 139 2.44 11.70 14.72
CA ALA A 139 2.16 10.30 15.03
C ALA A 139 2.73 10.00 16.42
N ASP A 140 1.92 10.26 17.44
CA ASP A 140 2.27 9.94 18.83
C ASP A 140 2.14 8.43 19.04
N MET A 141 3.21 7.79 19.51
CA MET A 141 3.20 6.37 19.85
C MET A 141 2.34 6.08 21.10
N GLY A 142 2.06 7.11 21.90
CA GLY A 142 1.26 6.99 23.12
C GLY A 142 1.87 6.00 24.11
N ALA A 143 1.04 5.16 24.71
CA ALA A 143 1.46 4.14 25.68
C ALA A 143 1.92 2.81 25.03
N HIS A 144 2.00 2.74 23.70
CA HIS A 144 2.37 1.52 22.99
C HIS A 144 3.88 1.34 22.87
N SER A 145 4.34 0.10 22.75
CA SER A 145 5.77 -0.24 22.65
C SER A 145 6.38 0.09 21.28
N CYS A 146 5.56 0.20 20.23
CA CYS A 146 5.96 0.48 18.86
C CYS A 146 4.75 0.96 18.05
N PHE A 147 4.99 1.58 16.89
CA PHE A 147 3.93 2.03 15.99
C PHE A 147 3.12 0.88 15.42
N MET A 148 3.75 -0.23 15.07
CA MET A 148 3.08 -1.41 14.52
C MET A 148 1.93 -1.89 15.41
N VAL A 149 2.16 -2.09 16.71
CA VAL A 149 1.09 -2.57 17.62
C VAL A 149 0.02 -1.50 17.85
N LYS A 150 0.42 -0.23 17.93
CA LYS A 150 -0.52 0.90 17.99
C LYS A 150 -1.47 0.87 16.80
N GLU A 151 -0.93 0.82 15.60
CA GLU A 151 -1.68 0.85 14.34
C GLU A 151 -2.57 -0.39 14.15
N ILE A 152 -2.16 -1.56 14.63
CA ILE A 152 -3.03 -2.74 14.68
C ILE A 152 -4.23 -2.47 15.60
N LEU A 153 -4.02 -1.85 16.76
CA LEU A 153 -5.07 -1.60 17.75
C LEU A 153 -5.99 -0.42 17.41
N GLU A 154 -5.54 0.51 16.58
CA GLU A 154 -6.33 1.66 16.09
C GLU A 154 -7.39 1.29 15.04
N GLN A 155 -7.34 0.10 14.47
CA GLN A 155 -8.21 -0.27 13.34
C GLN A 155 -9.72 -0.07 13.59
N PRO A 156 -10.29 -0.26 14.80
CA PRO A 156 -11.70 0.04 15.04
C PRO A 156 -12.07 1.51 14.82
N GLU A 157 -11.21 2.42 15.28
CA GLU A 157 -11.36 3.87 15.13
C GLU A 157 -11.15 4.28 13.68
N VAL A 158 -10.13 3.73 13.05
CA VAL A 158 -9.82 3.94 11.63
C VAL A 158 -10.99 3.53 10.73
N LEU A 159 -11.61 2.37 10.99
CA LEU A 159 -12.79 1.93 10.24
C LEU A 159 -14.00 2.83 10.49
N THR A 160 -14.17 3.34 11.71
CA THR A 160 -15.21 4.32 12.00
C THR A 160 -15.00 5.59 11.18
N ASN A 161 -13.77 6.11 11.13
CA ASN A 161 -13.42 7.32 10.38
C ASN A 161 -13.58 7.12 8.86
N ALA A 162 -13.23 5.94 8.35
CA ALA A 162 -13.38 5.61 6.93
C ALA A 162 -14.86 5.58 6.49
N LEU A 163 -15.79 5.24 7.39
CA LEU A 163 -17.19 5.01 7.08
C LEU A 163 -18.11 6.15 7.51
N VAL A 164 -17.72 6.97 8.49
CA VAL A 164 -18.56 8.07 9.00
C VAL A 164 -18.91 9.06 7.90
N GLY A 165 -20.19 9.45 7.83
CA GLY A 165 -20.70 10.34 6.79
C GLY A 165 -20.86 9.70 5.41
N ARG A 166 -20.37 8.47 5.22
CA ARG A 166 -20.41 7.75 3.94
C ARG A 166 -21.39 6.60 3.91
N VAL A 167 -21.45 5.82 4.99
CA VAL A 167 -22.34 4.65 5.12
C VAL A 167 -23.21 4.80 6.33
N SER A 168 -24.53 4.67 6.16
CA SER A 168 -25.53 4.75 7.22
C SER A 168 -26.72 3.85 6.92
N ASP A 169 -27.63 3.70 7.87
CA ASP A 169 -28.90 2.98 7.67
C ASP A 169 -29.74 3.56 6.53
N ARG A 170 -29.51 4.84 6.16
CA ARG A 170 -30.21 5.54 5.08
C ARG A 170 -29.61 5.30 3.70
N GLY A 171 -28.43 4.65 3.62
CA GLY A 171 -27.73 4.41 2.38
C GLY A 171 -26.27 4.88 2.39
N VAL A 172 -25.72 5.06 1.19
CA VAL A 172 -24.33 5.46 0.96
C VAL A 172 -24.27 6.80 0.25
N GLN A 173 -23.38 7.68 0.72
CA GLN A 173 -23.09 8.98 0.12
C GLN A 173 -21.58 9.10 -0.12
N LEU A 174 -21.18 9.22 -1.38
CA LEU A 174 -19.79 9.41 -1.79
C LEU A 174 -19.70 10.62 -2.71
N GLY A 175 -18.97 11.66 -2.27
CA GLY A 175 -18.81 12.91 -3.02
C GLY A 175 -18.29 12.65 -4.44
N CYS A 176 -17.30 11.79 -4.60
CA CYS A 176 -16.73 11.44 -5.91
C CYS A 176 -17.78 10.92 -6.93
N LEU A 177 -18.82 10.22 -6.47
CA LEU A 177 -19.92 9.74 -7.33
C LEU A 177 -21.05 10.75 -7.50
N VAL A 178 -21.14 11.76 -6.62
CA VAL A 178 -22.07 12.87 -6.76
C VAL A 178 -21.55 13.87 -7.77
N ASP A 179 -20.27 14.21 -7.67
CA ASP A 179 -19.61 15.20 -8.54
C ASP A 179 -19.31 14.62 -9.94
N HIS A 180 -19.12 13.29 -10.03
CA HIS A 180 -18.84 12.56 -11.28
C HIS A 180 -19.85 11.42 -11.50
N PRO A 181 -21.12 11.72 -11.85
CA PRO A 181 -22.17 10.70 -12.01
C PRO A 181 -21.85 9.66 -13.10
N SER A 182 -21.08 10.04 -14.13
CA SER A 182 -20.66 9.14 -15.21
C SER A 182 -19.83 7.95 -14.74
N MET A 183 -19.20 8.03 -13.56
CA MET A 183 -18.48 6.90 -12.96
C MET A 183 -19.39 5.75 -12.52
N ARG A 184 -20.73 5.92 -12.56
CA ARG A 184 -21.68 4.83 -12.33
C ARG A 184 -22.06 4.06 -13.60
N ASP A 185 -21.90 4.68 -14.77
CA ASP A 185 -22.27 4.12 -16.07
C ASP A 185 -21.04 3.51 -16.78
N VAL A 186 -20.30 2.66 -16.06
CA VAL A 186 -19.06 2.06 -16.58
C VAL A 186 -19.25 0.59 -16.96
N SER A 187 -18.50 0.14 -17.98
CA SER A 187 -18.56 -1.24 -18.48
C SER A 187 -17.91 -2.23 -17.50
N SER A 188 -16.90 -1.77 -16.79
CA SER A 188 -16.11 -2.57 -15.86
C SER A 188 -15.29 -1.66 -14.93
N VAL A 189 -14.71 -2.26 -13.89
CA VAL A 189 -13.80 -1.58 -12.95
C VAL A 189 -12.46 -2.29 -12.92
N VAL A 190 -11.37 -1.54 -13.08
CA VAL A 190 -10.01 -2.05 -12.97
C VAL A 190 -9.32 -1.33 -11.81
N LEU A 191 -8.89 -2.09 -10.80
CA LEU A 191 -8.16 -1.56 -9.66
C LEU A 191 -6.67 -1.77 -9.88
N LEU A 192 -5.89 -0.69 -9.77
CA LEU A 192 -4.43 -0.68 -9.98
C LEU A 192 -3.74 -0.41 -8.65
N ALA A 193 -2.86 -1.31 -8.23
CA ALA A 193 -2.19 -1.20 -6.94
C ALA A 193 -0.94 -2.08 -6.84
N CYS A 194 -0.11 -1.84 -5.83
CA CYS A 194 1.05 -2.65 -5.46
C CYS A 194 0.94 -3.17 -4.03
N GLY A 195 1.62 -4.28 -3.72
CA GLY A 195 1.77 -4.82 -2.37
C GLY A 195 0.46 -5.01 -1.59
N THR A 196 0.43 -4.53 -0.36
CA THR A 196 -0.75 -4.58 0.52
C THR A 196 -2.00 -3.97 -0.10
N SER A 197 -1.85 -2.84 -0.82
CA SER A 197 -2.96 -2.19 -1.52
C SER A 197 -3.49 -3.05 -2.68
N PHE A 198 -2.66 -3.87 -3.33
CA PHE A 198 -3.12 -4.82 -4.34
C PHE A 198 -3.99 -5.94 -3.73
N HIS A 199 -3.63 -6.44 -2.54
CA HIS A 199 -4.46 -7.42 -1.83
C HIS A 199 -5.81 -6.80 -1.40
N ALA A 200 -5.80 -5.55 -0.91
CA ALA A 200 -7.03 -4.81 -0.59
C ALA A 200 -7.90 -4.58 -1.85
N ALA A 201 -7.27 -4.15 -2.95
CA ALA A 201 -7.93 -3.96 -4.24
C ALA A 201 -8.55 -5.25 -4.78
N SER A 202 -7.87 -6.40 -4.58
CA SER A 202 -8.38 -7.71 -4.98
C SER A 202 -9.64 -8.12 -4.21
N VAL A 203 -9.72 -7.79 -2.91
CA VAL A 203 -10.95 -7.94 -2.11
C VAL A 203 -12.01 -6.94 -2.58
N GLY A 204 -11.63 -5.69 -2.83
CA GLY A 204 -12.50 -4.63 -3.35
C GLY A 204 -13.15 -4.98 -4.69
N ALA A 205 -12.38 -5.60 -5.60
CA ALA A 205 -12.92 -6.09 -6.87
C ALA A 205 -14.06 -7.10 -6.65
N ARG A 206 -13.91 -8.03 -5.70
CA ARG A 206 -14.96 -8.98 -5.36
C ARG A 206 -16.20 -8.32 -4.74
N LEU A 207 -15.99 -7.30 -3.91
CA LEU A 207 -17.09 -6.49 -3.37
C LEU A 207 -17.88 -5.82 -4.50
N ILE A 208 -17.19 -5.18 -5.46
CA ILE A 208 -17.82 -4.53 -6.62
C ILE A 208 -18.59 -5.56 -7.47
N GLU A 209 -17.99 -6.69 -7.82
CA GLU A 209 -18.65 -7.73 -8.60
C GLU A 209 -19.92 -8.27 -7.92
N ARG A 210 -19.87 -8.52 -6.62
CA ARG A 210 -20.96 -9.16 -5.89
C ARG A 210 -22.08 -8.19 -5.48
N VAL A 211 -21.75 -6.90 -5.28
CA VAL A 211 -22.69 -5.88 -4.79
C VAL A 211 -23.22 -5.02 -5.94
N ALA A 212 -22.33 -4.54 -6.79
CA ALA A 212 -22.70 -3.67 -7.91
C ALA A 212 -23.04 -4.42 -9.21
N HIS A 213 -22.69 -5.71 -9.30
CA HIS A 213 -22.82 -6.54 -10.51
C HIS A 213 -22.08 -5.95 -11.72
N ILE A 214 -20.99 -5.23 -11.49
CA ILE A 214 -20.09 -4.70 -12.49
C ILE A 214 -18.84 -5.59 -12.52
N PRO A 215 -18.39 -6.10 -13.71
CA PRO A 215 -17.14 -6.83 -13.82
C PRO A 215 -15.98 -6.02 -13.23
N ALA A 216 -15.22 -6.60 -12.31
CA ALA A 216 -14.13 -5.93 -11.64
C ALA A 216 -12.90 -6.81 -11.47
N VAL A 217 -11.71 -6.24 -11.65
CA VAL A 217 -10.44 -6.95 -11.50
C VAL A 217 -9.38 -6.04 -10.89
N ALA A 218 -8.58 -6.58 -9.99
CA ALA A 218 -7.35 -5.93 -9.54
C ALA A 218 -6.16 -6.38 -10.40
N LYS A 219 -5.29 -5.44 -10.74
CA LYS A 219 -4.04 -5.70 -11.47
C LYS A 219 -2.87 -5.09 -10.71
N LEU A 220 -1.73 -5.78 -10.73
CA LEU A 220 -0.48 -5.21 -10.25
C LEU A 220 -0.12 -4.00 -11.13
N ALA A 221 0.07 -2.86 -10.49
CA ALA A 221 0.31 -1.61 -11.22
C ALA A 221 1.66 -1.64 -11.95
N SER A 222 2.69 -2.25 -11.34
CA SER A 222 4.01 -2.48 -11.95
C SER A 222 3.90 -3.23 -13.27
N GLU A 223 3.19 -4.36 -13.28
CA GLU A 223 3.00 -5.15 -14.50
C GLU A 223 2.11 -4.42 -15.52
N PHE A 224 1.06 -3.74 -15.03
CA PHE A 224 0.15 -2.99 -15.90
C PHE A 224 0.85 -1.87 -16.66
N SER A 225 1.77 -1.16 -16.04
CA SER A 225 2.52 -0.07 -16.68
C SER A 225 3.48 -0.60 -17.75
N MET A 226 4.09 -1.77 -17.53
CA MET A 226 5.10 -2.37 -18.43
C MET A 226 4.50 -3.14 -19.61
N ASP A 227 3.47 -3.97 -19.36
CA ASP A 227 2.88 -4.84 -20.41
C ASP A 227 2.14 -4.10 -21.53
N GLY A 228 1.87 -2.79 -21.37
CA GLY A 228 1.14 -2.01 -22.36
C GLY A 228 -0.27 -2.53 -22.64
N PRO A 229 -1.08 -2.85 -21.61
CA PRO A 229 -2.38 -3.47 -21.79
C PRO A 229 -3.34 -2.58 -22.57
N MET A 230 -4.33 -3.20 -23.21
CA MET A 230 -5.46 -2.45 -23.78
C MET A 230 -6.22 -1.75 -22.66
N VAL A 231 -6.39 -0.44 -22.79
CA VAL A 231 -7.22 0.39 -21.91
C VAL A 231 -8.60 0.53 -22.53
N ASP A 232 -9.65 0.11 -21.82
CA ASP A 232 -11.03 0.37 -22.22
C ASP A 232 -11.45 1.76 -21.72
N PRO A 233 -11.71 2.73 -22.62
CA PRO A 233 -12.13 4.09 -22.20
C PRO A 233 -13.48 4.12 -21.47
N LYS A 234 -14.26 3.04 -21.50
CA LYS A 234 -15.55 2.93 -20.79
C LYS A 234 -15.42 2.28 -19.41
N ALA A 235 -14.23 1.82 -19.04
CA ALA A 235 -13.98 1.28 -17.71
C ALA A 235 -13.63 2.42 -16.72
N LEU A 236 -13.93 2.18 -15.43
CA LEU A 236 -13.41 3.00 -14.34
C LEU A 236 -12.09 2.37 -13.85
N TYR A 237 -11.03 3.16 -13.86
CA TYR A 237 -9.75 2.76 -13.29
C TYR A 237 -9.55 3.38 -11.92
N ILE A 238 -9.25 2.53 -10.92
CA ILE A 238 -9.12 2.94 -9.53
C ILE A 238 -7.67 2.71 -9.08
N ALA A 239 -6.93 3.78 -8.84
CA ALA A 239 -5.60 3.72 -8.25
C ALA A 239 -5.73 3.60 -6.72
N VAL A 240 -5.25 2.49 -6.13
CA VAL A 240 -5.32 2.25 -4.70
C VAL A 240 -3.91 2.32 -4.11
N SER A 241 -3.66 3.25 -3.20
CA SER A 241 -2.37 3.45 -2.54
C SER A 241 -2.56 4.03 -1.14
N GLN A 242 -1.71 3.63 -0.17
CA GLN A 242 -1.73 4.27 1.15
C GLN A 242 -1.11 5.67 1.05
N SER A 243 0.10 5.81 0.54
CA SER A 243 0.81 7.09 0.42
C SER A 243 0.26 7.98 -0.69
N GLY A 244 -0.29 7.37 -1.75
CA GLY A 244 -0.64 8.09 -2.98
C GLY A 244 0.57 8.55 -3.80
N GLU A 245 1.78 8.09 -3.43
CA GLU A 245 3.06 8.40 -4.09
C GLU A 245 3.74 7.14 -4.66
N THR A 246 3.08 5.98 -4.66
CA THR A 246 3.64 4.75 -5.22
C THR A 246 3.87 4.92 -6.72
N TYR A 247 5.13 4.90 -7.14
CA TYR A 247 5.55 5.20 -8.51
C TYR A 247 4.77 4.38 -9.55
N ASP A 248 4.81 3.06 -9.47
CA ASP A 248 4.13 2.20 -10.44
C ASP A 248 2.62 2.46 -10.53
N THR A 249 1.97 2.75 -9.38
CA THR A 249 0.54 3.03 -9.35
C THR A 249 0.21 4.37 -10.01
N LEU A 250 1.08 5.36 -9.82
CA LEU A 250 0.96 6.67 -10.44
C LEU A 250 1.18 6.58 -11.96
N GLU A 251 2.20 5.86 -12.42
CA GLU A 251 2.48 5.66 -13.83
C GLU A 251 1.35 4.88 -14.53
N ALA A 252 0.80 3.85 -13.88
CA ALA A 252 -0.35 3.13 -14.39
C ALA A 252 -1.58 4.06 -14.53
N LEU A 253 -1.81 4.96 -13.56
CA LEU A 253 -2.86 5.98 -13.60
C LEU A 253 -2.67 6.94 -14.77
N ARG A 254 -1.45 7.52 -14.92
CA ARG A 254 -1.09 8.43 -16.00
C ARG A 254 -1.32 7.79 -17.36
N ARG A 255 -0.86 6.55 -17.52
CA ARG A 255 -1.09 5.78 -18.73
C ARG A 255 -2.57 5.66 -19.06
N VAL A 256 -3.41 5.28 -18.12
CA VAL A 256 -4.87 5.17 -18.31
C VAL A 256 -5.47 6.49 -18.78
N LYS A 257 -5.07 7.61 -18.20
CA LYS A 257 -5.56 8.95 -18.56
C LYS A 257 -5.24 9.33 -20.01
N THR A 258 -4.13 8.87 -20.58
CA THR A 258 -3.81 9.14 -21.99
C THR A 258 -4.84 8.55 -22.97
N PHE A 259 -5.61 7.53 -22.55
CA PHE A 259 -6.68 6.91 -23.31
C PHE A 259 -8.06 7.50 -23.04
N GLY A 260 -8.16 8.51 -22.16
CA GLY A 260 -9.42 9.20 -21.83
C GLY A 260 -10.38 8.37 -20.97
N ALA A 261 -9.91 7.33 -20.28
CA ALA A 261 -10.72 6.57 -19.32
C ALA A 261 -10.89 7.32 -18.01
N ALA A 262 -12.03 7.13 -17.34
CA ALA A 262 -12.29 7.71 -16.03
C ALA A 262 -11.39 7.12 -14.94
N THR A 263 -10.87 7.97 -14.05
CA THR A 263 -9.92 7.60 -13.00
C THR A 263 -10.39 8.03 -11.61
N LEU A 264 -10.19 7.16 -10.61
CA LEU A 264 -10.49 7.42 -9.21
C LEU A 264 -9.27 7.07 -8.35
N GLY A 265 -8.84 7.99 -7.48
CA GLY A 265 -7.82 7.72 -6.47
C GLY A 265 -8.46 7.24 -5.16
N VAL A 266 -8.04 6.09 -4.64
CA VAL A 266 -8.37 5.62 -3.27
C VAL A 266 -7.09 5.66 -2.46
N VAL A 267 -6.88 6.75 -1.73
CA VAL A 267 -5.62 7.06 -1.06
C VAL A 267 -5.83 7.52 0.38
N ASN A 268 -4.82 7.40 1.22
CA ASN A 268 -4.90 7.89 2.60
C ASN A 268 -4.35 9.32 2.74
N THR A 269 -3.31 9.66 1.97
CA THR A 269 -2.67 10.97 2.04
C THR A 269 -3.39 11.95 1.13
N VAL A 270 -3.96 12.99 1.74
CA VAL A 270 -4.53 14.15 1.05
C VAL A 270 -3.38 14.87 0.32
N ASP A 271 -3.65 15.48 -0.83
CA ASP A 271 -2.68 16.20 -1.65
C ASP A 271 -1.54 15.36 -2.26
N SER A 272 -1.61 14.03 -2.15
CA SER A 272 -0.67 13.13 -2.83
C SER A 272 -0.80 13.21 -4.37
N SER A 273 0.23 12.75 -5.07
CA SER A 273 0.27 12.79 -6.54
C SER A 273 -0.92 12.05 -7.16
N ILE A 274 -1.27 10.86 -6.68
CA ILE A 274 -2.46 10.14 -7.16
C ILE A 274 -3.74 10.92 -6.88
N ALA A 275 -3.86 11.56 -5.69
CA ALA A 275 -5.05 12.35 -5.35
C ALA A 275 -5.23 13.56 -6.28
N ARG A 276 -4.13 14.22 -6.66
CA ARG A 276 -4.16 15.38 -7.56
C ARG A 276 -4.37 15.01 -9.02
N GLU A 277 -3.85 13.89 -9.46
CA GLU A 277 -3.87 13.49 -10.86
C GLU A 277 -5.11 12.69 -11.26
N ALA A 278 -5.77 11.99 -10.34
CA ALA A 278 -7.04 11.30 -10.61
C ALA A 278 -8.19 12.30 -10.86
N ASP A 279 -9.19 11.90 -11.65
CA ASP A 279 -10.35 12.76 -11.93
C ASP A 279 -11.24 12.96 -10.70
N ALA A 280 -11.21 12.00 -9.76
CA ALA A 280 -11.88 12.08 -8.47
C ALA A 280 -11.10 11.35 -7.38
N GLY A 281 -11.33 11.72 -6.11
CA GLY A 281 -10.67 11.13 -4.96
C GLY A 281 -11.64 10.53 -3.94
N LEU A 282 -11.20 9.47 -3.27
CA LEU A 282 -11.88 8.86 -2.14
C LEU A 282 -10.83 8.55 -1.06
N PHE A 283 -10.78 9.37 -0.01
CA PHE A 283 -9.77 9.24 1.05
C PHE A 283 -10.15 8.17 2.07
N VAL A 284 -9.17 7.39 2.51
CA VAL A 284 -9.38 6.26 3.45
C VAL A 284 -9.52 6.71 4.90
N HIS A 285 -9.00 7.89 5.25
CA HIS A 285 -9.03 8.47 6.61
C HIS A 285 -8.45 7.56 7.70
N ALA A 286 -7.37 6.84 7.37
CA ALA A 286 -6.69 5.98 8.33
C ALA A 286 -5.74 6.74 9.29
N GLY A 287 -5.58 8.05 9.11
CA GLY A 287 -4.58 8.83 9.81
C GLY A 287 -3.15 8.43 9.43
N PRO A 288 -2.13 8.97 10.11
CA PRO A 288 -0.73 8.63 9.84
C PRO A 288 -0.46 7.16 10.12
N GLU A 289 0.20 6.47 9.20
CA GLU A 289 0.69 5.10 9.34
C GLU A 289 2.21 5.11 9.21
N VAL A 290 2.92 4.97 10.33
CA VAL A 290 4.37 5.17 10.46
C VAL A 290 5.14 3.86 10.27
N ALA A 291 4.64 2.76 10.83
CA ALA A 291 5.24 1.45 10.63
C ALA A 291 5.35 1.14 9.14
N VAL A 292 6.51 0.67 8.70
CA VAL A 292 6.78 0.41 7.28
C VAL A 292 5.79 -0.61 6.71
N ALA A 293 5.55 -1.70 7.43
CA ALA A 293 4.56 -2.70 7.03
C ALA A 293 3.13 -2.20 7.33
N SER A 294 2.35 -2.01 6.27
CA SER A 294 0.98 -1.47 6.37
C SER A 294 0.02 -2.44 7.05
N THR A 295 -0.84 -1.92 7.92
CA THR A 295 -1.86 -2.67 8.68
C THR A 295 -3.23 -2.03 8.64
N LYS A 296 -3.39 -0.86 9.26
CA LYS A 296 -4.67 -0.15 9.36
C LYS A 296 -5.14 0.40 8.02
N ALA A 297 -4.23 0.80 7.14
CA ALA A 297 -4.58 1.25 5.80
C ALA A 297 -5.21 0.12 4.97
N PHE A 298 -4.75 -1.13 5.11
CA PHE A 298 -5.33 -2.29 4.43
C PHE A 298 -6.82 -2.47 4.76
N THR A 299 -7.17 -2.49 6.04
CA THR A 299 -8.55 -2.68 6.48
C THR A 299 -9.44 -1.50 6.11
N ALA A 300 -8.91 -0.28 6.20
CA ALA A 300 -9.59 0.93 5.78
C ALA A 300 -9.83 0.98 4.26
N GLN A 301 -8.86 0.56 3.45
CA GLN A 301 -9.03 0.44 2.00
C GLN A 301 -10.15 -0.53 1.64
N ILE A 302 -10.22 -1.71 2.28
CA ILE A 302 -11.31 -2.66 2.03
C ILE A 302 -12.67 -2.07 2.42
N ALA A 303 -12.78 -1.41 3.58
CA ALA A 303 -14.02 -0.78 4.02
C ALA A 303 -14.45 0.35 3.06
N THR A 304 -13.50 1.17 2.62
CA THR A 304 -13.73 2.26 1.65
C THR A 304 -14.16 1.70 0.28
N LEU A 305 -13.52 0.64 -0.20
CA LEU A 305 -13.91 -0.06 -1.44
C LEU A 305 -15.27 -0.76 -1.30
N GLY A 306 -15.63 -1.22 -0.09
CA GLY A 306 -16.97 -1.72 0.22
C GLY A 306 -18.03 -0.63 0.13
N ALA A 307 -17.74 0.56 0.65
CA ALA A 307 -18.61 1.73 0.50
C ALA A 307 -18.74 2.13 -0.99
N LEU A 308 -17.65 2.08 -1.76
CA LEU A 308 -17.67 2.35 -3.19
C LEU A 308 -18.51 1.32 -3.95
N ALA A 309 -18.40 0.03 -3.63
CA ALA A 309 -19.21 -1.02 -4.23
C ALA A 309 -20.72 -0.78 -4.01
N LEU A 310 -21.11 -0.33 -2.81
CA LEU A 310 -22.48 0.08 -2.52
C LEU A 310 -22.90 1.33 -3.31
N GLY A 311 -22.00 2.30 -3.45
CA GLY A 311 -22.25 3.54 -4.22
C GLY A 311 -22.41 3.31 -5.72
N LEU A 312 -21.76 2.27 -6.26
CA LEU A 312 -21.84 1.84 -7.66
C LEU A 312 -23.04 0.91 -7.91
N ALA A 313 -23.70 0.37 -6.86
CA ALA A 313 -24.80 -0.58 -7.00
C ALA A 313 -26.01 0.06 -7.67
N GLY A 314 -26.45 -0.53 -8.79
CA GLY A 314 -27.66 -0.11 -9.50
C GLY A 314 -28.95 -0.34 -8.71
N ASN A 315 -28.92 -1.28 -7.75
CA ASN A 315 -30.01 -1.54 -6.82
C ASN A 315 -29.46 -1.54 -5.37
N PRO A 316 -29.48 -0.40 -4.66
CA PRO A 316 -28.96 -0.27 -3.30
C PRO A 316 -29.80 -1.02 -2.24
N GLU A 317 -31.00 -1.46 -2.59
CA GLU A 317 -31.91 -2.22 -1.73
C GLU A 317 -31.90 -3.74 -2.04
N SER A 318 -30.96 -4.23 -2.84
CA SER A 318 -30.77 -5.68 -3.01
C SER A 318 -30.30 -6.33 -1.70
N ASP A 319 -30.66 -7.59 -1.47
CA ASP A 319 -30.25 -8.34 -0.27
C ASP A 319 -28.72 -8.30 -0.05
N ALA A 320 -27.96 -8.40 -1.13
CA ALA A 320 -26.49 -8.33 -1.06
C ALA A 320 -26.00 -6.95 -0.63
N ALA A 321 -26.59 -5.87 -1.18
CA ALA A 321 -26.21 -4.49 -0.82
C ALA A 321 -26.60 -4.18 0.63
N LEU A 322 -27.78 -4.57 1.06
CA LEU A 322 -28.27 -4.40 2.44
C LEU A 322 -27.36 -5.14 3.43
N ALA A 323 -27.05 -6.39 3.18
CA ALA A 323 -26.21 -7.21 4.06
C ALA A 323 -24.78 -6.67 4.17
N VAL A 324 -24.17 -6.19 3.06
CA VAL A 324 -22.84 -5.55 3.09
C VAL A 324 -22.91 -4.22 3.81
N ARG A 325 -23.95 -3.40 3.63
CA ARG A 325 -24.15 -2.14 4.33
C ARG A 325 -24.22 -2.33 5.85
N GLU A 326 -25.06 -3.24 6.31
CA GLU A 326 -25.16 -3.62 7.73
C GLU A 326 -23.83 -4.16 8.27
N GLY A 327 -23.17 -5.01 7.50
CA GLY A 327 -21.85 -5.50 7.83
C GLY A 327 -20.79 -4.42 7.99
N LEU A 328 -20.75 -3.42 7.10
CA LEU A 328 -19.83 -2.28 7.20
C LEU A 328 -20.11 -1.43 8.45
N ILE A 329 -21.38 -1.19 8.77
CA ILE A 329 -21.78 -0.43 9.98
C ILE A 329 -21.33 -1.17 11.26
N ALA A 330 -21.44 -2.49 11.27
CA ALA A 330 -21.05 -3.33 12.42
C ALA A 330 -19.54 -3.57 12.52
N LEU A 331 -18.80 -3.38 11.43
CA LEU A 331 -17.40 -3.80 11.27
C LEU A 331 -16.46 -3.23 12.35
N PRO A 332 -16.51 -1.94 12.73
CA PRO A 332 -15.62 -1.40 13.78
C PRO A 332 -15.75 -2.14 15.11
N ASN A 333 -16.97 -2.52 15.49
CA ASN A 333 -17.20 -3.26 16.74
C ASN A 333 -16.71 -4.71 16.65
N ALA A 334 -16.90 -5.38 15.52
CA ALA A 334 -16.39 -6.74 15.31
C ALA A 334 -14.85 -6.77 15.33
N VAL A 335 -14.20 -5.76 14.73
CA VAL A 335 -12.74 -5.61 14.78
C VAL A 335 -12.28 -5.37 16.23
N ARG A 336 -12.93 -4.47 16.98
CA ARG A 336 -12.61 -4.22 18.41
C ARG A 336 -12.71 -5.49 19.25
N SER A 337 -13.77 -6.26 19.07
CA SER A 337 -13.99 -7.51 19.79
C SER A 337 -12.91 -8.57 19.43
N THR A 338 -12.58 -8.70 18.14
CA THR A 338 -11.54 -9.63 17.68
C THR A 338 -10.18 -9.24 18.24
N LEU A 339 -9.79 -7.96 18.17
CA LEU A 339 -8.51 -7.48 18.73
C LEU A 339 -8.42 -7.72 20.23
N ALA A 340 -9.48 -7.44 20.99
CA ALA A 340 -9.51 -7.68 22.43
C ALA A 340 -9.27 -9.15 22.80
N ARG A 341 -9.63 -10.11 21.94
CA ARG A 341 -9.34 -11.53 22.14
C ARG A 341 -7.91 -11.89 21.77
N LEU A 342 -7.27 -11.19 20.83
CA LEU A 342 -5.97 -11.54 20.27
C LEU A 342 -4.78 -11.00 21.08
N VAL A 343 -4.92 -9.83 21.70
CA VAL A 343 -3.81 -9.09 22.35
C VAL A 343 -3.00 -9.98 23.30
N ASP A 344 -3.66 -10.69 24.19
CA ASP A 344 -3.01 -11.54 25.21
C ASP A 344 -3.24 -13.05 24.97
N LEU A 345 -3.59 -13.43 23.75
CA LEU A 345 -3.92 -14.82 23.43
C LEU A 345 -2.67 -15.71 23.39
N PRO A 346 -2.49 -16.68 24.32
CA PRO A 346 -1.29 -17.53 24.35
C PRO A 346 -1.09 -18.35 23.08
N GLN A 347 -2.18 -18.66 22.38
CA GLN A 347 -2.16 -19.39 21.11
C GLN A 347 -1.40 -18.62 20.02
N VAL A 348 -1.42 -17.28 20.01
CA VAL A 348 -0.61 -16.47 19.10
C VAL A 348 0.87 -16.74 19.32
N VAL A 349 1.34 -16.71 20.56
CA VAL A 349 2.75 -17.00 20.91
C VAL A 349 3.13 -18.44 20.53
N THR A 350 2.23 -19.39 20.75
CA THR A 350 2.46 -20.80 20.38
C THR A 350 2.61 -20.97 18.89
N ALA A 351 1.70 -20.34 18.09
CA ALA A 351 1.76 -20.35 16.64
C ALA A 351 3.06 -19.71 16.13
N CYS A 352 3.46 -18.57 16.69
CA CYS A 352 4.71 -17.88 16.32
C CYS A 352 5.95 -18.74 16.59
N ARG A 353 6.01 -19.46 17.73
CA ARG A 353 7.10 -20.41 17.98
C ARG A 353 7.15 -21.51 16.91
N TRP A 354 6.02 -22.10 16.54
CA TRP A 354 6.00 -23.12 15.48
C TRP A 354 6.52 -22.55 14.14
N ILE A 355 6.14 -21.31 13.81
CA ILE A 355 6.57 -20.63 12.58
C ILE A 355 8.08 -20.35 12.60
N VAL A 356 8.58 -19.79 13.70
CA VAL A 356 10.01 -19.44 13.85
C VAL A 356 10.90 -20.71 13.89
N ASP A 357 10.48 -21.74 14.63
CA ASP A 357 11.21 -22.98 14.75
C ASP A 357 11.28 -23.77 13.42
N ALA A 358 10.19 -23.75 12.64
CA ALA A 358 10.14 -24.40 11.34
C ALA A 358 10.93 -23.61 10.26
N ASN A 359 11.17 -22.32 10.48
CA ASN A 359 11.73 -21.37 9.51
C ASN A 359 11.05 -21.42 8.14
N TYR A 360 9.75 -21.72 8.11
CA TYR A 360 8.88 -21.72 6.94
C TYR A 360 7.42 -21.80 7.38
N ALA A 361 6.52 -21.18 6.60
CA ALA A 361 5.09 -21.27 6.82
C ALA A 361 4.31 -21.23 5.50
N LEU A 362 3.13 -21.85 5.48
CA LEU A 362 2.18 -21.76 4.36
C LEU A 362 0.91 -21.06 4.81
N PHE A 363 0.36 -20.23 3.93
CA PHE A 363 -0.92 -19.57 4.12
C PHE A 363 -1.91 -20.03 3.05
N LEU A 364 -3.13 -20.40 3.47
CA LEU A 364 -4.15 -20.94 2.58
C LEU A 364 -5.47 -20.20 2.76
N GLY A 365 -6.09 -19.83 1.64
CA GLY A 365 -7.42 -19.24 1.59
C GLY A 365 -8.17 -19.61 0.32
N ARG A 366 -9.48 -19.39 0.30
CA ARG A 366 -10.34 -19.53 -0.89
C ARG A 366 -11.18 -18.27 -1.07
N GLY A 367 -11.56 -17.96 -2.32
CA GLY A 367 -12.33 -16.76 -2.63
C GLY A 367 -11.62 -15.50 -2.10
N PRO A 368 -12.32 -14.57 -1.41
CA PRO A 368 -11.71 -13.38 -0.84
C PRO A 368 -10.60 -13.69 0.20
N SER A 369 -10.73 -14.80 0.93
CA SER A 369 -9.75 -15.24 1.93
C SER A 369 -8.39 -15.61 1.34
N ARG A 370 -8.29 -15.89 0.02
CA ARG A 370 -7.01 -16.06 -0.67
C ARG A 370 -6.16 -14.80 -0.56
N HIS A 371 -6.73 -13.64 -0.85
CA HIS A 371 -6.00 -12.38 -0.84
C HIS A 371 -5.58 -11.96 0.56
N VAL A 372 -6.34 -12.37 1.57
CA VAL A 372 -5.94 -12.17 2.98
C VAL A 372 -4.80 -13.11 3.37
N ALA A 373 -4.81 -14.35 2.88
CA ALA A 373 -3.69 -15.28 3.08
C ALA A 373 -2.40 -14.73 2.42
N GLU A 374 -2.52 -14.15 1.23
CA GLU A 374 -1.42 -13.45 0.53
C GLU A 374 -0.91 -12.27 1.37
N GLU A 375 -1.81 -11.46 1.95
CA GLU A 375 -1.45 -10.34 2.84
C GLU A 375 -0.77 -10.82 4.14
N GLY A 376 -1.30 -11.85 4.79
CA GLY A 376 -0.68 -12.43 5.99
C GLY A 376 0.72 -12.98 5.73
N SER A 377 0.91 -13.63 4.60
CA SER A 377 2.22 -14.09 4.14
C SER A 377 3.17 -12.92 3.89
N LEU A 378 2.71 -11.84 3.27
CA LEU A 378 3.49 -10.63 3.04
C LEU A 378 3.94 -10.02 4.38
N LYS A 379 3.02 -9.80 5.33
CA LYS A 379 3.35 -9.24 6.66
C LYS A 379 4.36 -10.12 7.40
N LEU A 380 4.21 -11.44 7.36
CA LEU A 380 5.16 -12.33 8.03
C LEU A 380 6.56 -12.22 7.42
N LYS A 381 6.68 -12.16 6.09
CA LYS A 381 7.96 -11.96 5.40
C LYS A 381 8.61 -10.64 5.78
N GLU A 382 7.85 -9.55 5.69
CA GLU A 382 8.34 -8.18 5.93
C GLU A 382 8.90 -8.02 7.35
N LEU A 383 8.18 -8.50 8.35
CA LEU A 383 8.51 -8.27 9.75
C LEU A 383 9.46 -9.30 10.34
N SER A 384 9.22 -10.59 10.06
CA SER A 384 9.96 -11.67 10.71
C SER A 384 11.07 -12.27 9.86
N TYR A 385 11.11 -11.96 8.56
CA TYR A 385 12.03 -12.55 7.58
C TYR A 385 11.94 -14.09 7.50
N VAL A 386 10.84 -14.68 7.97
CA VAL A 386 10.54 -16.09 7.79
C VAL A 386 10.06 -16.33 6.37
N PRO A 387 10.71 -17.20 5.58
CA PRO A 387 10.21 -17.57 4.27
C PRO A 387 8.80 -18.16 4.38
N CYS A 388 7.88 -17.68 3.60
CA CYS A 388 6.51 -18.19 3.59
C CYS A 388 5.84 -17.92 2.25
N ASP A 389 4.87 -18.77 1.91
CA ASP A 389 4.11 -18.68 0.69
C ASP A 389 2.61 -18.67 0.99
N ALA A 390 1.83 -18.09 0.06
CA ALA A 390 0.38 -18.10 0.14
C ALA A 390 -0.20 -18.67 -1.16
N TYR A 391 -1.22 -19.51 -1.04
CA TYR A 391 -1.87 -20.12 -2.19
C TYR A 391 -3.39 -20.14 -2.06
N ALA A 392 -4.06 -20.05 -3.18
CA ALA A 392 -5.43 -20.54 -3.25
C ALA A 392 -5.43 -22.02 -2.83
N ALA A 393 -6.19 -22.38 -1.80
CA ALA A 393 -6.11 -23.71 -1.20
C ALA A 393 -6.40 -24.86 -2.20
N GLY A 394 -7.16 -24.58 -3.27
CA GLY A 394 -7.36 -25.52 -4.37
C GLY A 394 -6.10 -25.85 -5.16
N GLU A 395 -5.16 -24.90 -5.26
CA GLU A 395 -3.93 -25.02 -6.03
C GLU A 395 -2.85 -25.83 -5.30
N MET A 396 -3.05 -26.14 -4.01
CA MET A 396 -2.07 -26.92 -3.24
C MET A 396 -1.69 -28.25 -3.90
N LYS A 397 -2.64 -28.90 -4.56
CA LYS A 397 -2.43 -30.21 -5.21
C LYS A 397 -1.57 -30.13 -6.48
N HIS A 398 -1.41 -28.92 -7.03
CA HIS A 398 -0.71 -28.70 -8.29
C HIS A 398 0.78 -28.32 -8.09
N GLY A 399 1.38 -28.77 -6.99
CA GLY A 399 2.80 -28.60 -6.70
C GLY A 399 3.10 -28.22 -5.25
N PRO A 400 2.53 -27.13 -4.69
CA PRO A 400 2.91 -26.60 -3.39
C PRO A 400 2.80 -27.59 -2.22
N ILE A 401 1.91 -28.57 -2.31
CA ILE A 401 1.75 -29.60 -1.28
C ILE A 401 3.03 -30.41 -1.02
N ALA A 402 3.94 -30.45 -1.99
CA ALA A 402 5.25 -31.10 -1.84
C ALA A 402 6.14 -30.43 -0.79
N MET A 403 5.90 -29.16 -0.47
CA MET A 403 6.65 -28.42 0.55
C MET A 403 6.24 -28.80 1.98
N ILE A 404 5.13 -29.52 2.16
CA ILE A 404 4.65 -29.92 3.47
C ILE A 404 5.42 -31.12 3.98
N THR A 405 6.06 -30.93 5.12
CA THR A 405 6.73 -31.96 5.91
C THR A 405 6.12 -32.04 7.30
N LYS A 406 6.52 -33.06 8.09
CA LYS A 406 6.04 -33.17 9.46
C LYS A 406 6.38 -31.94 10.28
N GLY A 407 5.35 -31.28 10.81
CA GLY A 407 5.47 -30.09 11.64
C GLY A 407 5.46 -28.75 10.89
N THR A 408 5.35 -28.76 9.55
CA THR A 408 5.20 -27.52 8.77
C THR A 408 3.97 -26.73 9.23
N PRO A 409 4.11 -25.47 9.69
CA PRO A 409 2.98 -24.62 10.03
C PRO A 409 2.19 -24.24 8.78
N VAL A 410 0.88 -24.48 8.81
CA VAL A 410 -0.03 -24.08 7.74
C VAL A 410 -1.15 -23.25 8.35
N ILE A 411 -1.17 -21.97 8.01
CA ILE A 411 -2.18 -21.01 8.43
C ILE A 411 -3.33 -21.08 7.44
N VAL A 412 -4.54 -21.35 7.93
CA VAL A 412 -5.73 -21.51 7.08
C VAL A 412 -6.82 -20.52 7.47
N VAL A 413 -7.35 -19.79 6.49
CA VAL A 413 -8.45 -18.84 6.69
C VAL A 413 -9.77 -19.53 6.39
N VAL A 414 -10.62 -19.69 7.41
CA VAL A 414 -11.85 -20.51 7.35
C VAL A 414 -13.05 -19.75 7.94
N PRO A 415 -13.50 -18.64 7.34
CA PRO A 415 -14.73 -17.99 7.77
C PRO A 415 -15.95 -18.86 7.44
N ARG A 416 -17.10 -18.54 8.06
CA ARG A 416 -18.38 -19.16 7.71
C ARG A 416 -18.92 -18.60 6.40
N ASP A 417 -18.37 -19.09 5.30
CA ASP A 417 -18.75 -18.71 3.94
C ASP A 417 -19.05 -19.93 3.06
N GLU A 418 -19.36 -19.68 1.79
CA GLU A 418 -19.63 -20.71 0.77
C GLU A 418 -18.42 -21.62 0.49
N HIS A 419 -17.20 -21.23 0.86
CA HIS A 419 -15.96 -21.98 0.61
C HIS A 419 -15.57 -22.91 1.77
N ARG A 420 -16.24 -22.80 2.92
CA ARG A 420 -15.88 -23.49 4.17
C ARG A 420 -15.71 -25.00 4.03
N THR A 421 -16.65 -25.68 3.37
CA THR A 421 -16.58 -27.14 3.17
C THR A 421 -15.33 -27.54 2.40
N HIS A 422 -14.96 -26.77 1.37
CA HIS A 422 -13.74 -27.01 0.61
C HIS A 422 -12.48 -26.74 1.43
N MET A 423 -12.50 -25.73 2.32
CA MET A 423 -11.38 -25.47 3.21
C MET A 423 -11.16 -26.59 4.23
N LEU A 424 -12.23 -27.18 4.79
CA LEU A 424 -12.12 -28.35 5.69
C LEU A 424 -11.48 -29.55 4.96
N ALA A 425 -11.82 -29.77 3.71
CA ALA A 425 -11.16 -30.80 2.90
C ALA A 425 -9.67 -30.52 2.70
N ASN A 426 -9.30 -29.26 2.41
CA ASN A 426 -7.90 -28.87 2.26
C ASN A 426 -7.12 -28.98 3.60
N ILE A 427 -7.74 -28.68 4.73
CA ILE A 427 -7.15 -28.94 6.06
C ILE A 427 -6.82 -30.42 6.24
N ALA A 428 -7.77 -31.33 5.93
CA ALA A 428 -7.53 -32.75 6.02
C ALA A 428 -6.37 -33.23 5.13
N GLU A 429 -6.25 -32.65 3.93
CA GLU A 429 -5.17 -32.96 2.98
C GLU A 429 -3.78 -32.56 3.50
N VAL A 430 -3.63 -31.36 4.07
CA VAL A 430 -2.33 -30.91 4.61
C VAL A 430 -1.98 -31.64 5.89
N ARG A 431 -2.96 -31.94 6.76
CA ARG A 431 -2.76 -32.73 7.99
C ARG A 431 -2.30 -34.15 7.69
N ALA A 432 -2.85 -34.78 6.67
CA ALA A 432 -2.44 -36.14 6.25
C ALA A 432 -0.96 -36.21 5.87
N ARG A 433 -0.32 -35.07 5.61
CA ARG A 433 1.14 -34.93 5.30
C ARG A 433 1.96 -34.46 6.49
N GLY A 434 1.33 -34.34 7.66
CA GLY A 434 2.00 -33.98 8.90
C GLY A 434 2.11 -32.48 9.18
N ALA A 435 1.34 -31.63 8.46
CA ALA A 435 1.27 -30.20 8.76
C ALA A 435 0.73 -29.95 10.19
N ARG A 436 1.20 -28.86 10.80
CA ARG A 436 0.58 -28.24 11.98
C ARG A 436 -0.38 -27.15 11.50
N VAL A 437 -1.66 -27.35 11.67
CA VAL A 437 -2.69 -26.44 11.17
C VAL A 437 -3.06 -25.40 12.22
N ILE A 438 -2.91 -24.13 11.85
CA ILE A 438 -3.34 -22.95 12.59
C ILE A 438 -4.56 -22.39 11.84
N ALA A 439 -5.76 -22.56 12.39
CA ALA A 439 -6.99 -22.11 11.75
C ALA A 439 -7.44 -20.75 12.28
N LEU A 440 -7.83 -19.86 11.37
CA LEU A 440 -8.48 -18.60 11.65
C LEU A 440 -9.98 -18.78 11.36
N CYS A 441 -10.80 -18.80 12.41
CA CYS A 441 -12.25 -19.03 12.32
C CYS A 441 -12.99 -18.38 13.48
N GLU A 442 -14.32 -18.40 13.44
CA GLU A 442 -15.15 -17.93 14.53
C GLU A 442 -14.92 -18.74 15.82
N PRO A 443 -15.02 -18.10 17.01
CA PRO A 443 -14.65 -18.72 18.29
C PRO A 443 -15.43 -19.98 18.64
N ASP A 444 -16.68 -20.09 18.16
CA ASP A 444 -17.61 -21.19 18.42
C ASP A 444 -17.61 -22.25 17.30
N ASP A 445 -16.66 -22.18 16.35
CA ASP A 445 -16.57 -23.16 15.26
C ASP A 445 -15.91 -24.47 15.72
N ALA A 446 -16.70 -25.31 16.42
CA ALA A 446 -16.25 -26.60 16.92
C ALA A 446 -15.85 -27.59 15.82
N GLU A 447 -16.34 -27.43 14.60
CA GLU A 447 -15.97 -28.29 13.48
C GLU A 447 -14.56 -28.00 12.99
N VAL A 448 -14.24 -26.71 12.75
CA VAL A 448 -12.87 -26.30 12.38
C VAL A 448 -11.90 -26.64 13.51
N ALA A 449 -12.27 -26.37 14.77
CA ALA A 449 -11.43 -26.68 15.94
C ALA A 449 -11.04 -28.16 16.06
N ARG A 450 -11.90 -29.10 15.64
CA ARG A 450 -11.57 -30.55 15.59
C ARG A 450 -10.53 -30.89 14.53
N HIS A 451 -10.42 -30.09 13.49
CA HIS A 451 -9.50 -30.30 12.38
C HIS A 451 -8.23 -29.44 12.43
N ALA A 452 -8.14 -28.49 13.34
CA ALA A 452 -6.96 -27.66 13.57
C ALA A 452 -6.14 -28.14 14.77
N ASP A 453 -4.85 -27.88 14.77
CA ASP A 453 -3.98 -28.07 15.94
C ASP A 453 -4.03 -26.85 16.86
N LEU A 454 -4.40 -25.69 16.29
CA LEU A 454 -4.53 -24.44 17.02
C LEU A 454 -5.54 -23.52 16.32
N VAL A 455 -6.36 -22.80 17.09
CA VAL A 455 -7.33 -21.84 16.57
C VAL A 455 -6.95 -20.44 17.03
N LEU A 456 -6.91 -19.52 16.11
CA LEU A 456 -6.86 -18.07 16.36
C LEU A 456 -8.25 -17.50 16.03
N PRO A 457 -8.97 -17.00 17.04
CA PRO A 457 -10.37 -16.62 16.86
C PRO A 457 -10.50 -15.27 16.17
N MET A 458 -11.50 -15.14 15.30
CA MET A 458 -11.98 -13.90 14.73
C MET A 458 -13.50 -13.86 14.82
N ASP A 459 -14.10 -12.70 15.05
CA ASP A 459 -15.55 -12.59 15.11
C ASP A 459 -16.17 -12.78 13.72
N GLY A 460 -17.44 -13.18 13.69
CA GLY A 460 -18.18 -13.34 12.43
C GLY A 460 -18.63 -12.00 11.86
N THR A 461 -18.68 -11.92 10.54
CA THR A 461 -19.23 -10.79 9.78
C THR A 461 -19.79 -11.30 8.45
N HIS A 462 -20.33 -10.38 7.62
CA HIS A 462 -20.72 -10.75 6.25
C HIS A 462 -19.54 -11.36 5.48
N ALA A 463 -19.75 -12.43 4.73
CA ALA A 463 -18.69 -13.22 4.08
C ALA A 463 -17.72 -12.36 3.22
N LEU A 464 -18.22 -11.35 2.50
CA LEU A 464 -17.40 -10.44 1.70
C LEU A 464 -16.56 -9.48 2.53
N LEU A 465 -16.86 -9.29 3.82
CA LEU A 465 -16.14 -8.44 4.76
C LEU A 465 -15.24 -9.24 5.72
N SER A 466 -15.34 -10.59 5.70
CA SER A 466 -14.49 -11.47 6.51
C SER A 466 -12.97 -11.21 6.31
N PRO A 467 -12.48 -10.75 5.15
CA PRO A 467 -11.10 -10.35 4.98
C PRO A 467 -10.58 -9.36 6.04
N VAL A 468 -11.42 -8.39 6.45
CA VAL A 468 -11.03 -7.39 7.46
C VAL A 468 -10.80 -8.01 8.83
N LEU A 469 -11.57 -9.02 9.21
CA LEU A 469 -11.39 -9.72 10.48
C LEU A 469 -10.29 -10.78 10.41
N SER A 470 -10.17 -11.46 9.27
CA SER A 470 -9.21 -12.55 9.09
C SER A 470 -7.75 -12.06 9.05
N VAL A 471 -7.50 -10.81 8.64
CA VAL A 471 -6.13 -10.26 8.62
C VAL A 471 -5.59 -10.00 10.02
N LEU A 472 -6.45 -9.69 11.01
CA LEU A 472 -6.04 -9.29 12.35
C LEU A 472 -5.18 -10.35 13.06
N PRO A 473 -5.58 -11.64 13.14
CA PRO A 473 -4.72 -12.67 13.70
C PRO A 473 -3.38 -12.78 12.98
N MET A 474 -3.33 -12.57 11.66
CA MET A 474 -2.10 -12.65 10.88
C MET A 474 -1.17 -11.46 11.11
N GLN A 475 -1.72 -10.25 11.33
CA GLN A 475 -0.94 -9.09 11.75
C GLN A 475 -0.27 -9.34 13.12
N PHE A 476 -1.00 -9.93 14.08
CA PHE A 476 -0.43 -10.33 15.36
C PHE A 476 0.60 -11.46 15.23
N LEU A 477 0.39 -12.44 14.35
CA LEU A 477 1.39 -13.47 14.08
C LEU A 477 2.69 -12.87 13.54
N ALA A 478 2.60 -11.97 12.58
CA ALA A 478 3.77 -11.32 11.98
C ALA A 478 4.52 -10.46 13.02
N PHE A 479 3.79 -9.64 13.77
CA PHE A 479 4.32 -8.80 14.85
C PHE A 479 5.04 -9.65 15.92
N ARG A 480 4.34 -10.63 16.51
CA ARG A 480 4.90 -11.47 17.57
C ARG A 480 6.04 -12.37 17.10
N ALA A 481 6.01 -12.85 15.86
CA ALA A 481 7.13 -13.61 15.29
C ALA A 481 8.40 -12.74 15.15
N ALA A 482 8.25 -11.47 14.77
CA ALA A 482 9.35 -10.52 14.73
C ALA A 482 9.91 -10.21 16.13
N GLU A 483 9.03 -9.97 17.11
CA GLU A 483 9.45 -9.78 18.52
C GLU A 483 10.25 -10.99 19.06
N LEU A 484 9.77 -12.22 18.82
CA LEU A 484 10.47 -13.46 19.22
C LEU A 484 11.86 -13.58 18.60
N ARG A 485 12.08 -12.96 17.44
CA ARG A 485 13.37 -12.91 16.75
C ARG A 485 14.21 -11.68 17.14
N GLY A 486 13.71 -10.78 17.98
CA GLY A 486 14.40 -9.56 18.39
C GLY A 486 14.58 -8.55 17.24
N LEU A 487 13.63 -8.50 16.28
CA LEU A 487 13.70 -7.63 15.12
C LEU A 487 12.95 -6.32 15.35
N ASP A 488 13.38 -5.25 14.66
CA ASP A 488 12.65 -3.99 14.63
C ASP A 488 11.38 -4.15 13.77
N VAL A 489 10.23 -3.97 14.40
CA VAL A 489 8.92 -4.15 13.77
C VAL A 489 8.43 -2.92 13.02
N ASP A 490 8.92 -1.72 13.39
CA ASP A 490 8.53 -0.47 12.75
C ASP A 490 9.38 -0.18 11.50
N LYS A 491 10.66 -0.57 11.53
CA LYS A 491 11.64 -0.33 10.45
C LYS A 491 12.34 -1.61 10.04
N PRO A 492 11.65 -2.54 9.36
CA PRO A 492 12.29 -3.75 8.86
C PRO A 492 13.36 -3.40 7.81
N ARG A 493 14.42 -4.22 7.77
CA ARG A 493 15.56 -3.99 6.87
C ARG A 493 15.13 -3.99 5.41
N ASN A 494 15.83 -3.18 4.59
CA ASN A 494 15.68 -3.11 3.13
C ASN A 494 14.28 -2.66 2.65
N LEU A 495 13.45 -2.14 3.52
CA LEU A 495 12.12 -1.65 3.18
C LEU A 495 12.00 -0.16 3.50
N ALA A 496 11.20 0.54 2.70
CA ALA A 496 10.79 1.91 2.92
C ALA A 496 9.27 1.98 3.01
N LYS A 497 8.73 3.01 3.71
CA LYS A 497 7.28 3.18 3.87
C LYS A 497 6.58 3.42 2.54
N SER A 498 7.19 4.19 1.64
CA SER A 498 6.70 4.48 0.30
C SER A 498 7.76 4.15 -0.74
N VAL A 499 7.36 3.50 -1.83
CA VAL A 499 8.22 3.23 -2.99
C VAL A 499 7.91 4.29 -4.03
N THR A 500 8.76 5.32 -4.08
CA THR A 500 8.58 6.53 -4.91
C THR A 500 9.43 6.50 -6.17
N VAL A 501 10.11 5.40 -6.44
CA VAL A 501 11.01 5.19 -7.58
C VAL A 501 10.65 3.88 -8.28
N ALA A 502 11.05 3.77 -9.56
CA ALA A 502 10.83 2.58 -10.39
C ALA A 502 11.62 1.36 -9.89
#